data_8eb96d3e83e253df21246844502701a3
#
_entry.id   8eb96d3e83e253df21246844502701a3
#
_cell.length_a   1.000
_cell.length_b   1.000
_cell.length_c   1.000
_cell.angle_alpha   90.00
_cell.angle_beta   90.00
_cell.angle_gamma   90.00
#
_symmetry.space_group_name_H-M   'P 1'
#
loop_
_entity.id
_entity.type
_entity.pdbx_description
1 polymer ?
#
loop_
_entity_poly.entity_id
_entity_poly.type
_entity_poly.pdbx_seq_one_letter_code
_entity_poly.pdbx_strand_id
1 'polypeptide(L)'
;STIAVVGGGGKTSLIFRLMESFVSIGKKVIVTTTTHMAYEPERPFVEDGDIDGVRKNLQRYHYTVAASLDRATEKIGCLSEEKLEELRGLADVLLIEADGAKRLPLKVPGEREPVIPEFAEMVVGVAGVDALGEPIQKTCHRPEKVADFLGKGMEEVVTEDDIVKIAVSAEALRKCVDGREYCVLLNKA
;
A
#
# COMPACT_ATOMS: atom_id res chain seq x y z
N SER A 1 12.35 -9.80 -4.74
CA SER A 1 11.59 -9.57 -3.50
C SER A 1 10.24 -8.93 -3.77
N THR A 2 9.23 -9.32 -3.01
CA THR A 2 7.88 -8.74 -3.10
C THR A 2 7.49 -8.11 -1.76
N ILE A 3 7.16 -6.83 -1.80
CA ILE A 3 6.82 -6.03 -0.62
C ILE A 3 5.40 -5.49 -0.78
N ALA A 4 4.51 -5.84 0.14
CA ALA A 4 3.16 -5.30 0.21
C ALA A 4 3.11 -4.14 1.22
N VAL A 5 2.46 -3.04 0.84
CA VAL A 5 2.30 -1.85 1.69
C VAL A 5 0.83 -1.68 2.03
N VAL A 6 0.52 -1.62 3.32
CA VAL A 6 -0.84 -1.56 3.87
C VAL A 6 -1.01 -0.38 4.82
N GLY A 7 -2.24 -0.06 5.20
CA GLY A 7 -2.54 0.99 6.19
C GLY A 7 -2.92 2.33 5.58
N GLY A 8 -2.59 3.40 6.28
CA GLY A 8 -2.92 4.78 5.91
C GLY A 8 -1.73 5.73 6.04
N GLY A 9 -1.94 7.03 5.79
CA GLY A 9 -0.92 8.03 6.08
C GLY A 9 0.27 8.11 5.11
N GLY A 10 0.11 7.70 3.84
CA GLY A 10 1.12 7.96 2.82
C GLY A 10 1.76 6.72 2.17
N LYS A 11 1.02 5.63 2.02
CA LYS A 11 1.47 4.41 1.32
C LYS A 11 2.06 4.68 -0.06
N THR A 12 1.31 5.37 -0.91
CA THR A 12 1.74 5.68 -2.29
C THR A 12 3.07 6.44 -2.30
N SER A 13 3.22 7.44 -1.43
CA SER A 13 4.48 8.19 -1.29
C SER A 13 5.64 7.29 -0.81
N LEU A 14 5.38 6.38 0.12
CA LEU A 14 6.38 5.41 0.58
C LEU A 14 6.80 4.49 -0.56
N ILE A 15 5.83 3.95 -1.31
CA ILE A 15 6.09 3.04 -2.44
C ILE A 15 7.02 3.70 -3.46
N PHE A 16 6.75 4.95 -3.84
CA PHE A 16 7.59 5.64 -4.81
C PHE A 16 8.97 6.03 -4.24
N ARG A 17 9.06 6.36 -2.96
CA ARG A 17 10.38 6.55 -2.31
C ARG A 17 11.20 5.26 -2.23
N LEU A 18 10.57 4.13 -1.92
CA LEU A 18 11.23 2.83 -1.96
C LEU A 18 11.69 2.49 -3.39
N MET A 19 10.81 2.72 -4.38
CA MET A 19 11.15 2.53 -5.79
C MET A 19 12.38 3.35 -6.18
N GLU A 20 12.42 4.65 -5.87
CA GLU A 20 13.56 5.52 -6.14
C GLU A 20 14.84 5.03 -5.45
N SER A 21 14.74 4.59 -4.19
CA SER A 21 15.88 4.04 -3.43
C SER A 21 16.41 2.75 -4.06
N PHE A 22 15.56 1.82 -4.47
CA PHE A 22 15.99 0.60 -5.13
C PHE A 22 16.59 0.87 -6.51
N VAL A 23 16.00 1.77 -7.29
CA VAL A 23 16.54 2.18 -8.61
C VAL A 23 17.91 2.83 -8.46
N SER A 24 18.13 3.65 -7.43
CA SER A 24 19.43 4.32 -7.19
C SER A 24 20.58 3.33 -6.94
N ILE A 25 20.27 2.12 -6.48
CA ILE A 25 21.26 1.04 -6.32
C ILE A 25 21.22 0.02 -7.46
N GLY A 26 20.65 0.40 -8.60
CA GLY A 26 20.66 -0.40 -9.85
C GLY A 26 19.62 -1.53 -9.91
N LYS A 27 18.65 -1.57 -9.01
CA LYS A 27 17.58 -2.59 -9.02
C LYS A 27 16.49 -2.22 -10.00
N LYS A 28 15.89 -3.24 -10.61
CA LYS A 28 14.68 -3.12 -11.42
C LYS A 28 13.45 -3.25 -10.55
N VAL A 29 12.52 -2.30 -10.65
CA VAL A 29 11.36 -2.22 -9.77
C VAL A 29 10.05 -2.17 -10.58
N ILE A 30 9.08 -2.97 -10.19
CA ILE A 30 7.69 -2.85 -10.65
C ILE A 30 6.84 -2.36 -9.48
N VAL A 31 6.02 -1.34 -9.73
CA VAL A 31 4.99 -0.85 -8.82
C VAL A 31 3.63 -1.28 -9.32
N THR A 32 2.79 -1.81 -8.44
CA THR A 32 1.43 -2.23 -8.76
C THR A 32 0.49 -2.08 -7.57
N THR A 33 -0.77 -2.45 -7.75
CA THR A 33 -1.76 -2.45 -6.67
C THR A 33 -2.67 -3.67 -6.78
N THR A 34 -3.14 -4.18 -5.65
CA THR A 34 -4.22 -5.16 -5.55
C THR A 34 -5.58 -4.53 -5.25
N THR A 35 -5.61 -3.19 -5.19
CA THR A 35 -6.84 -2.41 -4.98
C THR A 35 -6.94 -1.29 -6.02
N HIS A 36 -6.83 -0.03 -5.60
CA HIS A 36 -6.87 1.12 -6.52
C HIS A 36 -5.87 2.17 -6.05
N MET A 37 -5.14 2.74 -7.01
CA MET A 37 -4.26 3.90 -6.81
C MET A 37 -4.65 5.02 -7.78
N ALA A 38 -4.17 6.24 -7.52
CA ALA A 38 -4.25 7.32 -8.50
C ALA A 38 -3.34 7.00 -9.72
N TYR A 39 -3.83 7.30 -10.91
CA TYR A 39 -3.00 7.26 -12.11
C TYR A 39 -2.10 8.51 -12.18
N GLU A 40 -0.81 8.31 -12.40
CA GLU A 40 0.18 9.39 -12.57
C GLU A 40 0.77 9.29 -13.99
N PRO A 41 0.24 10.05 -14.95
CA PRO A 41 0.59 9.91 -16.39
C PRO A 41 2.05 10.23 -16.72
N GLU A 42 2.74 10.97 -15.86
CA GLU A 42 4.16 11.30 -16.02
C GLU A 42 5.11 10.13 -15.69
N ARG A 43 4.61 9.08 -15.05
CA ARG A 43 5.41 7.90 -14.72
C ARG A 43 5.38 6.86 -15.83
N PRO A 44 6.47 6.12 -16.06
CA PRO A 44 6.45 4.95 -16.94
C PRO A 44 5.35 3.96 -16.52
N PHE A 45 4.31 3.85 -17.35
CA PHE A 45 3.13 3.03 -17.07
C PHE A 45 2.91 1.99 -18.16
N VAL A 46 2.47 0.81 -17.78
CA VAL A 46 2.08 -0.28 -18.67
C VAL A 46 0.69 -0.77 -18.26
N GLU A 47 -0.27 -0.59 -19.18
CA GLU A 47 -1.64 -1.05 -18.99
C GLU A 47 -1.71 -2.58 -19.06
N ASP A 48 -2.53 -3.17 -18.17
CA ASP A 48 -2.80 -4.61 -18.08
C ASP A 48 -1.55 -5.50 -17.92
N GLY A 49 -0.41 -4.90 -17.56
CA GLY A 49 0.84 -5.61 -17.31
C GLY A 49 1.39 -6.29 -18.57
N ASP A 50 1.26 -5.65 -19.75
CA ASP A 50 1.87 -6.14 -20.99
C ASP A 50 3.38 -6.38 -20.80
N ILE A 51 3.80 -7.61 -20.98
CA ILE A 51 5.16 -8.07 -20.63
C ILE A 51 6.24 -7.37 -21.44
N ASP A 52 6.00 -7.13 -22.73
CA ASP A 52 6.99 -6.49 -23.59
C ASP A 52 7.12 -4.99 -23.23
N GLY A 53 6.01 -4.34 -22.91
CA GLY A 53 6.02 -2.96 -22.40
C GLY A 53 6.75 -2.86 -21.05
N VAL A 54 6.51 -3.80 -20.14
CA VAL A 54 7.20 -3.88 -18.84
C VAL A 54 8.71 -4.05 -19.05
N ARG A 55 9.14 -5.00 -19.85
CA ARG A 55 10.57 -5.22 -20.16
C ARG A 55 11.23 -3.98 -20.74
N LYS A 56 10.57 -3.32 -21.68
CA LYS A 56 11.06 -2.08 -22.33
C LYS A 56 11.23 -0.95 -21.30
N ASN A 57 10.25 -0.76 -20.41
CA ASN A 57 10.33 0.26 -19.38
C ASN A 57 11.42 -0.06 -18.34
N LEU A 58 11.54 -1.31 -17.91
CA LEU A 58 12.61 -1.74 -16.98
C LEU A 58 14.01 -1.58 -17.57
N GLN A 59 14.19 -1.76 -18.89
CA GLN A 59 15.46 -1.50 -19.56
C GLN A 59 15.77 -0.01 -19.63
N ARG A 60 14.77 0.83 -19.88
CA ARG A 60 14.96 2.27 -20.12
C ARG A 60 15.01 3.09 -18.84
N TYR A 61 14.15 2.77 -17.87
CA TYR A 61 13.91 3.60 -16.68
C TYR A 61 14.28 2.91 -15.37
N HIS A 62 14.61 1.61 -15.41
CA HIS A 62 14.79 0.72 -14.25
C HIS A 62 13.53 0.51 -13.41
N TYR A 63 12.41 1.16 -13.74
CA TYR A 63 11.12 0.92 -13.10
C TYR A 63 9.95 1.10 -14.06
N THR A 64 8.80 0.58 -13.66
CA THR A 64 7.50 0.86 -14.28
C THR A 64 6.36 0.68 -13.28
N VAL A 65 5.24 1.36 -13.53
CA VAL A 65 3.96 1.05 -12.90
C VAL A 65 3.20 0.13 -13.86
N ALA A 66 2.69 -1.00 -13.36
CA ALA A 66 1.94 -1.98 -14.14
C ALA A 66 0.60 -2.28 -13.46
N ALA A 67 -0.51 -1.97 -14.09
CA ALA A 67 -1.86 -2.09 -13.51
C ALA A 67 -2.93 -2.02 -14.61
N SER A 68 -4.17 -2.35 -14.29
CA SER A 68 -5.31 -1.99 -15.13
C SER A 68 -5.59 -0.48 -15.06
N LEU A 69 -6.20 0.11 -16.08
CA LEU A 69 -6.51 1.55 -16.11
C LEU A 69 -8.01 1.78 -16.30
N ASP A 70 -8.62 2.39 -15.33
CA ASP A 70 -9.96 2.96 -15.45
C ASP A 70 -9.87 4.43 -15.87
N ARG A 71 -10.10 4.68 -17.16
CA ARG A 71 -10.01 6.02 -17.75
C ARG A 71 -11.11 6.96 -17.27
N ALA A 72 -12.25 6.41 -16.81
CA ALA A 72 -13.38 7.23 -16.36
C ALA A 72 -13.11 7.85 -15.00
N THR A 73 -12.39 7.15 -14.13
CA THR A 73 -12.06 7.62 -12.77
C THR A 73 -10.61 8.07 -12.61
N GLU A 74 -9.79 7.97 -13.66
CA GLU A 74 -8.33 8.23 -13.61
C GLU A 74 -7.64 7.44 -12.48
N LYS A 75 -8.04 6.18 -12.32
CA LYS A 75 -7.46 5.26 -11.34
C LYS A 75 -6.87 4.05 -12.01
N ILE A 76 -5.83 3.55 -11.43
CA ILE A 76 -5.29 2.23 -11.76
C ILE A 76 -5.80 1.21 -10.75
N GLY A 77 -5.99 -0.02 -11.21
CA GLY A 77 -6.58 -1.12 -10.46
C GLY A 77 -5.74 -2.39 -10.49
N CYS A 78 -6.25 -3.42 -9.82
CA CYS A 78 -5.57 -4.71 -9.71
C CYS A 78 -5.44 -5.41 -11.06
N LEU A 79 -4.39 -6.22 -11.17
CA LEU A 79 -4.21 -7.25 -12.19
C LEU A 79 -4.63 -8.62 -11.61
N SER A 80 -4.77 -9.62 -12.46
CA SER A 80 -4.99 -11.00 -12.00
C SER A 80 -3.77 -11.50 -11.20
N GLU A 81 -4.00 -12.46 -10.32
CA GLU A 81 -2.92 -13.06 -9.52
C GLU A 81 -1.85 -13.71 -10.40
N GLU A 82 -2.28 -14.41 -11.46
CA GLU A 82 -1.37 -14.98 -12.46
C GLU A 82 -0.48 -13.92 -13.10
N LYS A 83 -1.04 -12.75 -13.43
CA LYS A 83 -0.28 -11.64 -14.00
C LYS A 83 0.69 -11.03 -12.99
N LEU A 84 0.31 -10.91 -11.74
CA LEU A 84 1.22 -10.45 -10.67
C LEU A 84 2.40 -11.41 -10.46
N GLU A 85 2.16 -12.72 -10.52
CA GLU A 85 3.22 -13.74 -10.46
C GLU A 85 4.17 -13.63 -11.65
N GLU A 86 3.64 -13.42 -12.86
CA GLU A 86 4.44 -13.21 -14.07
C GLU A 86 5.32 -11.94 -13.95
N LEU A 87 4.75 -10.84 -13.49
CA LEU A 87 5.47 -9.57 -13.27
C LEU A 87 6.58 -9.70 -12.23
N ARG A 88 6.35 -10.46 -11.15
CA ARG A 88 7.33 -10.74 -10.11
C ARG A 88 8.63 -11.32 -10.68
N GLY A 89 8.53 -12.15 -11.72
CA GLY A 89 9.68 -12.76 -12.38
C GLY A 89 10.52 -11.80 -13.24
N LEU A 90 10.04 -10.59 -13.51
CA LEU A 90 10.68 -9.63 -14.42
C LEU A 90 11.54 -8.57 -13.71
N ALA A 91 11.38 -8.38 -12.41
CA ALA A 91 12.05 -7.33 -11.64
C ALA A 91 12.75 -7.90 -10.40
N ASP A 92 13.70 -7.13 -9.86
CA ASP A 92 14.35 -7.44 -8.59
C ASP A 92 13.40 -7.22 -7.41
N VAL A 93 12.52 -6.22 -7.54
CA VAL A 93 11.56 -5.83 -6.50
C VAL A 93 10.19 -5.56 -7.11
N LEU A 94 9.15 -6.14 -6.52
CA LEU A 94 7.75 -5.85 -6.79
C LEU A 94 7.17 -5.14 -5.56
N LEU A 95 6.73 -3.89 -5.73
CA LEU A 95 6.09 -3.08 -4.71
C LEU A 95 4.58 -3.05 -4.95
N ILE A 96 3.79 -3.40 -3.95
CA ILE A 96 2.34 -3.56 -4.09
C ILE A 96 1.60 -2.69 -3.06
N GLU A 97 0.75 -1.76 -3.51
CA GLU A 97 -0.24 -1.15 -2.62
C GLU A 97 -1.40 -2.11 -2.42
N ALA A 98 -1.53 -2.66 -1.20
CA ALA A 98 -2.42 -3.79 -0.94
C ALA A 98 -3.74 -3.43 -0.22
N ASP A 99 -4.00 -2.16 0.03
CA ASP A 99 -5.27 -1.68 0.55
C ASP A 99 -5.55 -0.19 0.26
N GLY A 100 -6.84 0.21 0.37
CA GLY A 100 -7.27 1.61 0.25
C GLY A 100 -7.41 2.29 1.62
N ALA A 101 -7.07 3.58 1.72
CA ALA A 101 -7.25 4.39 2.93
C ALA A 101 -7.82 5.79 2.66
N LYS A 102 -8.25 6.09 1.44
CA LYS A 102 -8.79 7.40 1.04
C LYS A 102 -7.90 8.59 1.48
N ARG A 103 -6.59 8.41 1.48
CA ARG A 103 -5.57 9.38 1.93
C ARG A 103 -5.63 9.76 3.42
N LEU A 104 -6.41 9.04 4.24
CA LEU A 104 -6.50 9.28 5.67
C LEU A 104 -5.33 8.62 6.43
N PRO A 105 -4.91 9.21 7.58
CA PRO A 105 -3.75 8.76 8.35
C PRO A 105 -3.85 7.34 8.89
N LEU A 106 -5.03 6.96 9.41
CA LEU A 106 -5.24 5.69 10.09
C LEU A 106 -6.41 4.91 9.51
N LYS A 107 -6.37 3.61 9.69
CA LYS A 107 -7.49 2.71 9.39
C LYS A 107 -7.42 1.41 10.20
N VAL A 108 -8.57 0.78 10.35
CA VAL A 108 -8.71 -0.66 10.60
C VAL A 108 -9.26 -1.28 9.31
N PRO A 109 -8.62 -2.32 8.76
CA PRO A 109 -8.99 -2.89 7.48
C PRO A 109 -10.41 -3.49 7.50
N GLY A 110 -11.07 -3.47 6.35
CA GLY A 110 -12.34 -4.14 6.13
C GLY A 110 -12.20 -5.67 6.14
N GLU A 111 -13.33 -6.38 6.00
CA GLU A 111 -13.32 -7.86 6.01
C GLU A 111 -12.45 -8.44 4.91
N ARG A 112 -12.51 -7.86 3.70
CA ARG A 112 -11.78 -8.29 2.51
C ARG A 112 -10.45 -7.56 2.30
N GLU A 113 -9.97 -6.84 3.29
CA GLU A 113 -8.71 -6.09 3.26
C GLU A 113 -7.79 -6.54 4.39
N PRO A 114 -6.49 -6.38 4.21
CA PRO A 114 -5.78 -6.07 2.97
C PRO A 114 -5.77 -7.25 1.99
N VAL A 115 -5.53 -6.98 0.70
CA VAL A 115 -5.36 -8.01 -0.33
C VAL A 115 -3.87 -8.20 -0.60
N ILE A 116 -3.23 -8.98 0.24
CA ILE A 116 -1.79 -9.29 0.16
C ILE A 116 -1.63 -10.59 -0.65
N PRO A 117 -0.91 -10.58 -1.79
CA PRO A 117 -0.65 -11.81 -2.54
C PRO A 117 0.12 -12.84 -1.70
N GLU A 118 -0.17 -14.13 -1.90
CA GLU A 118 0.46 -15.21 -1.13
C GLU A 118 1.98 -15.20 -1.21
N PHE A 119 2.51 -14.84 -2.37
CA PHE A 119 3.95 -14.75 -2.63
C PHE A 119 4.64 -13.49 -2.09
N ALA A 120 3.93 -12.58 -1.41
CA ALA A 120 4.56 -11.44 -0.76
C ALA A 120 5.47 -11.92 0.40
N GLU A 121 6.67 -11.39 0.45
CA GLU A 121 7.71 -11.79 1.42
C GLU A 121 7.70 -10.87 2.65
N MET A 122 7.39 -9.60 2.43
CA MET A 122 7.37 -8.57 3.47
C MET A 122 6.09 -7.74 3.41
N VAL A 123 5.60 -7.32 4.56
CA VAL A 123 4.50 -6.37 4.70
C VAL A 123 4.96 -5.15 5.46
N VAL A 124 4.75 -3.97 4.87
CA VAL A 124 5.01 -2.69 5.52
C VAL A 124 3.68 -2.03 5.88
N GLY A 125 3.41 -1.95 7.18
CA GLY A 125 2.28 -1.20 7.72
C GLY A 125 2.60 0.28 7.83
N VAL A 126 1.76 1.15 7.28
CA VAL A 126 1.95 2.60 7.35
C VAL A 126 0.85 3.22 8.21
N ALA A 127 1.24 4.06 9.17
CA ALA A 127 0.35 4.84 10.00
C ALA A 127 0.81 6.31 10.03
N GLY A 128 -0.11 7.23 9.81
CA GLY A 128 0.18 8.66 9.88
C GLY A 128 0.09 9.18 11.31
N VAL A 129 1.17 9.73 11.85
CA VAL A 129 1.18 10.31 13.19
C VAL A 129 0.47 11.67 13.25
N ASP A 130 0.16 12.27 12.10
CA ASP A 130 -0.71 13.43 11.98
C ASP A 130 -2.17 13.16 12.41
N ALA A 131 -2.50 11.91 12.76
CA ALA A 131 -3.75 11.54 13.43
C ALA A 131 -3.78 11.90 14.93
N LEU A 132 -2.63 12.05 15.58
CA LEU A 132 -2.54 12.32 17.01
C LEU A 132 -3.30 13.60 17.40
N GLY A 133 -4.15 13.48 18.44
CA GLY A 133 -4.95 14.59 18.95
C GLY A 133 -6.16 14.97 18.08
N GLU A 134 -6.35 14.33 16.95
CA GLU A 134 -7.50 14.56 16.07
C GLU A 134 -8.62 13.56 16.35
N PRO A 135 -9.91 13.94 16.22
CA PRO A 135 -11.04 13.03 16.39
C PRO A 135 -10.99 11.85 15.40
N ILE A 136 -11.35 10.65 15.87
CA ILE A 136 -11.38 9.43 15.06
C ILE A 136 -12.19 9.63 13.77
N GLN A 137 -13.37 10.24 13.86
CA GLN A 137 -14.23 10.49 12.69
C GLN A 137 -13.60 11.37 11.61
N LYS A 138 -12.64 12.22 11.97
CA LYS A 138 -11.98 13.16 11.06
C LYS A 138 -10.75 12.57 10.40
N THR A 139 -10.03 11.70 11.10
CA THR A 139 -8.67 11.28 10.73
C THR A 139 -8.56 9.81 10.35
N CYS A 140 -9.62 9.02 10.54
CA CYS A 140 -9.58 7.58 10.27
C CYS A 140 -10.46 7.19 9.08
N HIS A 141 -9.96 6.30 8.23
CA HIS A 141 -10.77 5.64 7.22
C HIS A 141 -11.65 4.57 7.87
N ARG A 142 -12.96 4.59 7.61
CA ARG A 142 -13.98 3.81 8.31
C ARG A 142 -13.94 4.04 9.82
N PRO A 143 -14.26 5.28 10.25
CA PRO A 143 -14.09 5.70 11.64
C PRO A 143 -14.89 4.84 12.62
N GLU A 144 -16.05 4.31 12.21
CA GLU A 144 -16.87 3.41 13.03
C GLU A 144 -16.07 2.14 13.41
N LYS A 145 -15.37 1.53 12.43
CA LYS A 145 -14.54 0.35 12.67
C LYS A 145 -13.36 0.65 13.58
N VAL A 146 -12.75 1.82 13.41
CA VAL A 146 -11.64 2.25 14.27
C VAL A 146 -12.13 2.49 15.69
N ALA A 147 -13.25 3.17 15.87
CA ALA A 147 -13.87 3.43 17.16
C ALA A 147 -14.22 2.11 17.88
N ASP A 148 -14.89 1.19 17.19
CA ASP A 148 -15.21 -0.15 17.74
C ASP A 148 -13.95 -0.91 18.15
N PHE A 149 -12.93 -0.94 17.30
CA PHE A 149 -11.66 -1.62 17.60
C PHE A 149 -10.93 -1.03 18.80
N LEU A 150 -10.96 0.29 18.97
CA LEU A 150 -10.32 1.00 20.07
C LEU A 150 -11.16 0.99 21.36
N GLY A 151 -12.47 0.72 21.26
CA GLY A 151 -13.41 0.84 22.35
C GLY A 151 -13.69 2.30 22.72
N LYS A 152 -13.73 3.19 21.72
CA LYS A 152 -13.89 4.63 21.85
C LYS A 152 -15.11 5.15 21.08
N GLY A 153 -15.55 6.36 21.41
CA GLY A 153 -16.47 7.12 20.58
C GLY A 153 -15.74 7.77 19.37
N MET A 154 -16.46 7.99 18.28
CA MET A 154 -15.88 8.61 17.08
C MET A 154 -15.40 10.05 17.27
N GLU A 155 -15.94 10.74 18.27
CA GLU A 155 -15.56 12.10 18.67
C GLU A 155 -14.27 12.15 19.50
N GLU A 156 -13.87 11.00 20.09
CA GLU A 156 -12.68 10.94 20.92
C GLU A 156 -11.43 11.05 20.06
N VAL A 157 -10.39 11.65 20.63
CA VAL A 157 -9.13 11.89 19.92
C VAL A 157 -8.27 10.64 19.91
N VAL A 158 -7.50 10.51 18.83
CA VAL A 158 -6.48 9.48 18.69
C VAL A 158 -5.30 9.77 19.61
N THR A 159 -4.88 8.77 20.37
CA THR A 159 -3.72 8.82 21.27
C THR A 159 -2.54 8.02 20.71
N GLU A 160 -1.38 8.15 21.32
CA GLU A 160 -0.19 7.34 20.99
C GLU A 160 -0.47 5.85 21.18
N ASP A 161 -1.13 5.47 22.30
CA ASP A 161 -1.50 4.08 22.58
C ASP A 161 -2.46 3.50 21.52
N ASP A 162 -3.35 4.33 20.97
CA ASP A 162 -4.25 3.93 19.89
C ASP A 162 -3.46 3.58 18.62
N ILE A 163 -2.48 4.41 18.25
CA ILE A 163 -1.62 4.15 17.08
C ILE A 163 -0.82 2.87 17.31
N VAL A 164 -0.24 2.67 18.48
CA VAL A 164 0.48 1.43 18.83
C VAL A 164 -0.45 0.22 18.74
N LYS A 165 -1.64 0.30 19.32
CA LYS A 165 -2.64 -0.78 19.26
C LYS A 165 -3.01 -1.14 17.82
N ILE A 166 -3.26 -0.15 16.97
CA ILE A 166 -3.53 -0.35 15.54
C ILE A 166 -2.31 -0.99 14.83
N ALA A 167 -1.12 -0.51 15.11
CA ALA A 167 0.10 -0.95 14.43
C ALA A 167 0.46 -2.41 14.68
N VAL A 168 0.23 -2.92 15.90
CA VAL A 168 0.68 -4.27 16.28
C VAL A 168 -0.41 -5.34 16.22
N SER A 169 -1.68 -4.95 16.10
CA SER A 169 -2.80 -5.90 16.16
C SER A 169 -3.00 -6.68 14.87
N ALA A 170 -3.19 -7.99 14.98
CA ALA A 170 -3.59 -8.87 13.89
C ALA A 170 -5.02 -8.62 13.36
N GLU A 171 -5.82 -7.83 14.08
CA GLU A 171 -7.15 -7.38 13.62
C GLU A 171 -7.10 -6.03 12.90
N ALA A 172 -5.96 -5.35 12.97
CA ALA A 172 -5.76 -4.03 12.38
C ALA A 172 -4.62 -4.04 11.36
N LEU A 173 -3.58 -3.24 11.55
CA LEU A 173 -2.54 -3.03 10.54
C LEU A 173 -1.72 -4.29 10.23
N ARG A 174 -1.65 -5.22 11.17
CA ARG A 174 -0.95 -6.50 11.06
C ARG A 174 -1.83 -7.64 10.52
N LYS A 175 -3.04 -7.34 10.08
CA LYS A 175 -3.96 -8.32 9.51
C LYS A 175 -3.38 -8.96 8.23
N CYS A 176 -3.54 -10.29 8.08
CA CYS A 176 -3.03 -11.07 6.94
C CYS A 176 -1.51 -11.01 6.74
N VAL A 177 -0.74 -10.74 7.77
CA VAL A 177 0.74 -10.81 7.70
C VAL A 177 1.22 -12.26 7.64
N ASP A 178 0.58 -13.19 8.37
CA ASP A 178 0.69 -14.65 8.21
C ASP A 178 2.14 -15.19 8.16
N GLY A 179 2.97 -14.78 9.10
CA GLY A 179 4.36 -15.25 9.20
C GLY A 179 5.37 -14.55 8.28
N ARG A 180 4.92 -13.62 7.43
CA ARG A 180 5.81 -12.76 6.61
C ARG A 180 6.59 -11.79 7.49
N GLU A 181 7.70 -11.30 6.99
CA GLU A 181 8.38 -10.17 7.62
C GLU A 181 7.44 -8.97 7.71
N TYR A 182 7.42 -8.32 8.88
CA TYR A 182 6.55 -7.17 9.13
C TYR A 182 7.31 -6.02 9.78
N CYS A 183 7.14 -4.84 9.22
CA CYS A 183 7.59 -3.60 9.85
C CYS A 183 6.51 -2.52 9.78
N VAL A 184 6.59 -1.54 10.67
CA VAL A 184 5.70 -0.39 10.71
C VAL A 184 6.48 0.87 10.41
N LEU A 185 5.96 1.69 9.50
CA LEU A 185 6.41 3.05 9.29
C LEU A 185 5.41 4.02 9.92
N LEU A 186 5.85 4.75 10.93
CA LEU A 186 5.17 5.92 11.44
C LEU A 186 5.58 7.12 10.56
N ASN A 187 4.65 7.65 9.80
CA ASN A 187 4.90 8.66 8.78
C ASN A 187 4.24 10.00 9.16
N LYS A 188 4.69 11.08 8.54
CA LYS A 188 4.19 12.44 8.77
C LYS A 188 4.43 12.96 10.20
N ALA A 189 5.62 12.60 10.77
CA ALA A 189 6.10 13.14 12.02
C ALA A 189 6.55 14.60 11.87
#